data_434c24b2a2de57eae17b49cfa05d76a3
#
_entry.id   434c24b2a2de57eae17b49cfa05d76a3
#
_cell.length_a   1.000
_cell.length_b   1.000
_cell.length_c   1.000
_cell.angle_alpha   90.00
_cell.angle_beta   90.00
_cell.angle_gamma   90.00
#
_symmetry.space_group_name_H-M   'P 1'
#
loop_
_entity.id
_entity.type
_entity.pdbx_description
1 polymer ?
#
loop_
_entity_poly.entity_id
_entity_poly.type
_entity_poly.pdbx_seq_one_letter_code
_entity_poly.pdbx_strand_id
1 'polypeptide(L)'
;MRILCGTILVAAMAALSAHGAFDFTRQRIFPGFDGRLCKIQPSIATDGKGTTLLGFQKLLLTGSDVFYGQFLSKSVDGGKTWSEPVEQTALADTVENGLRAVRYATVRYSRAQRKWFALGMKQLYKDDKGPFQKYVDGRPYGTPIYVSVDAEKGCFVDSRQLAFPFKYEMALPFGQMLECDNGDLLACFYFRPVGAGKKGRCVTVRYAFEEGGFRVVKAGTPVVRDDLARGVGEPSLARLGGRVYMTLRSDEMGLWCASDDGGLSFSAPRPWTWTDGRRIGNKNTQQHWMTCGGALFLAYTREDAVNGHVFRNRAPIYMAQFDPVCGGLVRKTEFPLVPELGARLGNFCVDFTGSESWLVTAEWMQPLGCEKYGSDNSIWLIKAK
;
A
#
# COMPACT_ATOMS: atom_id res chain seq x y z
N MET A 1 -21.07 22.81 -28.14
CA MET A 1 -19.68 22.65 -27.64
C MET A 1 -19.43 21.16 -27.51
N ARG A 2 -18.76 20.53 -28.48
CA ARG A 2 -18.51 19.08 -28.46
C ARG A 2 -17.29 18.81 -27.60
N ILE A 3 -17.48 18.09 -26.49
CA ILE A 3 -16.39 17.59 -25.66
C ILE A 3 -15.79 16.39 -26.41
N LEU A 4 -14.57 16.56 -26.94
CA LEU A 4 -13.77 15.45 -27.46
C LEU A 4 -13.35 14.57 -26.26
N CYS A 5 -13.96 13.39 -26.17
CA CYS A 5 -13.52 12.33 -25.29
C CYS A 5 -12.23 11.73 -25.89
N GLY A 6 -11.08 12.13 -25.40
CA GLY A 6 -9.79 11.57 -25.79
C GLY A 6 -9.66 10.16 -25.22
N THR A 7 -9.82 9.16 -26.06
CA THR A 7 -9.54 7.76 -25.71
C THR A 7 -8.04 7.55 -25.75
N ILE A 8 -7.39 7.43 -24.58
CA ILE A 8 -5.97 7.07 -24.51
C ILE A 8 -5.85 5.58 -24.87
N LEU A 9 -5.24 5.31 -26.00
CA LEU A 9 -4.95 3.96 -26.47
C LEU A 9 -3.80 3.39 -25.61
N VAL A 10 -4.12 2.44 -24.75
CA VAL A 10 -3.13 1.79 -23.88
C VAL A 10 -2.59 0.57 -24.61
N ALA A 11 -1.30 0.56 -24.89
CA ALA A 11 -0.62 -0.61 -25.46
C ALA A 11 -0.54 -1.72 -24.41
N ALA A 12 -1.37 -2.75 -24.56
CA ALA A 12 -1.31 -3.95 -23.74
C ALA A 12 -0.15 -4.83 -24.24
N MET A 13 0.94 -4.89 -23.50
CA MET A 13 1.97 -5.91 -23.70
C MET A 13 1.58 -7.18 -22.93
N ALA A 14 1.04 -8.18 -23.62
CA ALA A 14 0.90 -9.52 -23.08
C ALA A 14 2.28 -10.18 -23.09
N ALA A 15 2.89 -10.38 -21.94
CA ALA A 15 4.07 -11.22 -21.79
C ALA A 15 3.63 -12.63 -21.39
N LEU A 16 3.72 -13.58 -22.31
CA LEU A 16 3.63 -15.00 -21.98
C LEU A 16 4.88 -15.34 -21.16
N SER A 17 4.69 -15.68 -19.88
CA SER A 17 5.79 -16.11 -19.03
C SER A 17 5.98 -17.63 -19.16
N ALA A 18 7.22 -18.06 -19.36
CA ALA A 18 7.65 -19.46 -19.32
C ALA A 18 7.65 -20.07 -17.88
N HIS A 19 6.95 -19.46 -16.93
CA HIS A 19 6.87 -19.89 -15.54
C HIS A 19 5.45 -20.40 -15.27
N GLY A 20 5.21 -21.65 -15.54
CA GLY A 20 3.94 -22.36 -15.61
C GLY A 20 3.10 -22.45 -14.33
N ALA A 21 2.84 -21.36 -13.60
CA ALA A 21 2.02 -21.41 -12.40
C ALA A 21 0.83 -20.41 -12.39
N PHE A 22 0.84 -19.32 -13.16
CA PHE A 22 -0.26 -18.34 -13.19
C PHE A 22 -0.12 -17.36 -14.37
N ASP A 23 -1.26 -16.80 -14.77
CA ASP A 23 -1.34 -15.77 -15.81
C ASP A 23 -1.29 -14.38 -15.18
N PHE A 24 -0.55 -13.45 -15.79
CA PHE A 24 -0.58 -12.07 -15.38
C PHE A 24 -0.49 -11.10 -16.58
N THR A 25 -1.05 -9.91 -16.39
CA THR A 25 -0.97 -8.80 -17.34
C THR A 25 -0.30 -7.60 -16.71
N ARG A 26 0.39 -6.80 -17.52
CA ARG A 26 1.02 -5.53 -17.13
C ARG A 26 0.47 -4.41 -17.99
N GLN A 27 0.18 -3.28 -17.37
CA GLN A 27 -0.30 -2.09 -18.03
C GLN A 27 0.34 -0.86 -17.40
N ARG A 28 0.83 0.09 -18.21
CA ARG A 28 1.24 1.42 -17.76
C ARG A 28 0.11 2.41 -18.07
N ILE A 29 -0.31 3.16 -17.08
CA ILE A 29 -1.39 4.15 -17.17
C ILE A 29 -0.95 5.48 -16.58
N PHE A 30 -1.60 6.56 -16.98
CA PHE A 30 -1.34 7.92 -16.50
C PHE A 30 0.13 8.35 -16.61
N PRO A 31 0.74 8.34 -17.80
CA PRO A 31 2.11 8.83 -17.98
C PRO A 31 2.20 10.33 -17.69
N GLY A 32 3.42 10.83 -17.61
CA GLY A 32 3.73 12.25 -17.50
C GLY A 32 4.25 12.66 -16.14
N PHE A 33 5.38 13.37 -16.18
CA PHE A 33 6.08 13.93 -15.06
C PHE A 33 6.35 15.43 -15.30
N ASP A 34 6.00 16.28 -14.36
CA ASP A 34 6.13 17.73 -14.46
C ASP A 34 7.50 18.26 -13.99
N GLY A 35 8.43 17.37 -13.63
CA GLY A 35 9.75 17.73 -13.11
C GLY A 35 9.77 18.15 -11.65
N ARG A 36 8.62 18.29 -10.98
CA ARG A 36 8.49 18.77 -9.60
C ARG A 36 7.69 17.83 -8.71
N LEU A 37 6.49 17.46 -9.13
CA LEU A 37 5.58 16.60 -8.40
C LEU A 37 5.44 15.27 -9.10
N CYS A 38 5.57 14.16 -8.39
CA CYS A 38 5.32 12.85 -8.95
C CYS A 38 4.11 12.16 -8.32
N LYS A 39 3.42 11.35 -9.11
CA LYS A 39 2.40 10.41 -8.61
C LYS A 39 3.07 9.41 -7.68
N ILE A 40 2.44 9.11 -6.55
CA ILE A 40 2.97 8.24 -5.51
C ILE A 40 1.84 7.58 -4.71
N GLN A 41 2.15 6.55 -3.96
CA GLN A 41 1.24 5.82 -3.08
C GLN A 41 -0.07 5.43 -3.79
N PRO A 42 -0.01 4.77 -4.95
CA PRO A 42 -1.22 4.36 -5.61
C PRO A 42 -1.95 3.31 -4.77
N SER A 43 -3.27 3.34 -4.85
CA SER A 43 -4.15 2.37 -4.24
C SER A 43 -5.19 1.91 -5.23
N ILE A 44 -5.64 0.67 -5.11
CA ILE A 44 -6.65 0.10 -5.99
C ILE A 44 -7.63 -0.73 -5.18
N ALA A 45 -8.89 -0.69 -5.58
CA ALA A 45 -9.90 -1.62 -5.11
C ALA A 45 -10.92 -1.88 -6.23
N THR A 46 -11.45 -3.10 -6.26
CA THR A 46 -12.48 -3.50 -7.24
C THR A 46 -13.64 -4.23 -6.56
N ASP A 47 -14.86 -3.99 -7.04
CA ASP A 47 -16.06 -4.71 -6.58
C ASP A 47 -16.18 -6.10 -7.20
N GLY A 48 -15.29 -6.45 -8.13
CA GLY A 48 -15.34 -7.72 -8.89
C GLY A 48 -16.49 -7.78 -9.91
N LYS A 49 -17.24 -6.69 -10.10
CA LYS A 49 -18.39 -6.60 -11.02
C LYS A 49 -18.15 -5.61 -12.17
N GLY A 50 -16.93 -5.09 -12.26
CA GLY A 50 -16.50 -4.15 -13.31
C GLY A 50 -16.08 -2.79 -12.77
N THR A 51 -16.60 -2.33 -11.63
CA THR A 51 -16.16 -1.05 -11.03
C THR A 51 -14.84 -1.21 -10.31
N THR A 52 -13.89 -0.37 -10.68
CA THR A 52 -12.58 -0.30 -10.03
C THR A 52 -12.24 1.16 -9.77
N LEU A 53 -11.77 1.46 -8.57
CA LEU A 53 -11.24 2.77 -8.22
C LEU A 53 -9.73 2.68 -8.01
N LEU A 54 -9.01 3.62 -8.58
CA LEU A 54 -7.58 3.79 -8.41
C LEU A 54 -7.31 5.17 -7.83
N GLY A 55 -6.66 5.20 -6.68
CA GLY A 55 -6.26 6.44 -6.02
C GLY A 55 -4.76 6.62 -6.02
N PHE A 56 -4.29 7.87 -5.99
CA PHE A 56 -2.89 8.22 -5.78
C PHE A 56 -2.74 9.63 -5.21
N GLN A 57 -1.56 9.93 -4.70
CA GLN A 57 -1.17 11.27 -4.28
C GLN A 57 -0.10 11.85 -5.20
N LYS A 58 0.11 13.16 -5.11
CA LYS A 58 1.31 13.82 -5.64
C LYS A 58 2.30 14.06 -4.49
N LEU A 59 3.59 13.97 -4.80
CA LEU A 59 4.69 14.17 -3.85
C LEU A 59 5.72 15.13 -4.44
N LEU A 60 6.17 16.08 -3.61
CA LEU A 60 7.26 16.98 -3.96
C LEU A 60 8.60 16.25 -3.90
N LEU A 61 9.34 16.21 -5.01
CA LEU A 61 10.60 15.44 -5.10
C LEU A 61 11.75 16.02 -4.28
N THR A 62 11.77 17.33 -4.08
CA THR A 62 12.79 18.02 -3.28
C THR A 62 12.55 17.94 -1.78
N GLY A 63 11.34 17.58 -1.36
CA GLY A 63 10.98 17.35 0.03
C GLY A 63 11.13 15.88 0.43
N SER A 64 11.03 15.62 1.74
CA SER A 64 10.98 14.26 2.28
C SER A 64 9.55 13.93 2.66
N ASP A 65 8.88 13.08 1.88
CA ASP A 65 7.49 12.66 2.09
C ASP A 65 6.50 13.84 2.23
N VAL A 66 6.65 14.85 1.37
CA VAL A 66 5.75 16.02 1.32
C VAL A 66 4.67 15.77 0.29
N PHE A 67 3.46 15.49 0.76
CA PHE A 67 2.32 15.12 -0.07
C PHE A 67 1.41 16.30 -0.39
N TYR A 68 0.80 16.23 -1.59
CA TYR A 68 -0.16 17.19 -2.12
C TYR A 68 -1.30 16.46 -2.80
N GLY A 69 -2.53 16.82 -2.48
CA GLY A 69 -3.74 16.35 -3.13
C GLY A 69 -3.91 14.83 -3.12
N GLN A 70 -5.10 14.39 -3.12
CA GLN A 70 -5.49 13.00 -3.34
C GLN A 70 -6.30 12.94 -4.61
N PHE A 71 -5.96 12.04 -5.52
CA PHE A 71 -6.61 11.87 -6.81
C PHE A 71 -7.31 10.52 -6.88
N LEU A 72 -8.46 10.46 -7.55
CA LEU A 72 -9.14 9.22 -7.92
C LEU A 72 -9.40 9.17 -9.41
N SER A 73 -9.30 7.97 -9.95
CA SER A 73 -9.74 7.58 -11.28
C SER A 73 -10.62 6.36 -11.18
N LYS A 74 -11.60 6.23 -12.06
CA LYS A 74 -12.57 5.14 -12.11
C LYS A 74 -12.46 4.38 -13.41
N SER A 75 -12.55 3.06 -13.33
CA SER A 75 -12.80 2.15 -14.44
C SER A 75 -14.14 1.45 -14.24
N VAL A 76 -14.86 1.17 -15.32
CA VAL A 76 -16.12 0.41 -15.33
C VAL A 76 -16.05 -0.85 -16.20
N ASP A 77 -14.88 -1.16 -16.72
CA ASP A 77 -14.62 -2.27 -17.64
C ASP A 77 -13.52 -3.21 -17.15
N GLY A 78 -13.35 -3.27 -15.83
CA GLY A 78 -12.35 -4.11 -15.18
C GLY A 78 -10.93 -3.61 -15.39
N GLY A 79 -10.71 -2.28 -15.41
CA GLY A 79 -9.40 -1.64 -15.50
C GLY A 79 -8.79 -1.66 -16.91
N LYS A 80 -9.59 -1.81 -17.97
CA LYS A 80 -9.12 -1.69 -19.36
C LYS A 80 -9.00 -0.23 -19.75
N THR A 81 -10.00 0.57 -19.39
CA THR A 81 -10.00 2.02 -19.57
C THR A 81 -10.25 2.74 -18.25
N TRP A 82 -9.83 3.99 -18.17
CA TRP A 82 -9.85 4.80 -16.95
C TRP A 82 -10.37 6.21 -17.25
N SER A 83 -11.14 6.76 -16.33
CA SER A 83 -11.44 8.20 -16.36
C SER A 83 -10.19 9.02 -16.09
N GLU A 84 -10.18 10.29 -16.51
CA GLU A 84 -9.15 11.23 -16.07
C GLU A 84 -9.11 11.28 -14.54
N PRO A 85 -7.92 11.27 -13.91
CA PRO A 85 -7.80 11.40 -12.45
C PRO A 85 -8.31 12.75 -11.97
N VAL A 86 -9.22 12.74 -10.99
CA VAL A 86 -9.82 13.95 -10.40
C VAL A 86 -9.33 14.16 -8.99
N GLU A 87 -8.88 15.38 -8.68
CA GLU A 87 -8.49 15.76 -7.33
C GLU A 87 -9.70 15.77 -6.38
N GLN A 88 -9.51 15.20 -5.19
CA GLN A 88 -10.57 14.92 -4.24
C GLN A 88 -10.74 16.06 -3.23
N THR A 89 -11.69 16.95 -3.48
CA THR A 89 -11.95 18.14 -2.65
C THR A 89 -12.36 17.80 -1.21
N ALA A 90 -12.99 16.65 -0.97
CA ALA A 90 -13.32 16.18 0.38
C ALA A 90 -12.08 15.89 1.24
N LEU A 91 -10.91 15.73 0.62
CA LEU A 91 -9.61 15.56 1.29
C LEU A 91 -8.67 16.75 1.08
N ALA A 92 -9.19 17.89 0.64
CA ALA A 92 -8.39 19.10 0.46
C ALA A 92 -7.62 19.46 1.74
N ASP A 93 -6.43 20.02 1.56
CA ASP A 93 -5.60 20.47 2.65
C ASP A 93 -6.32 21.52 3.49
N THR A 94 -6.13 21.46 4.79
CA THR A 94 -6.64 22.46 5.75
C THR A 94 -5.50 23.00 6.61
N VAL A 95 -5.75 24.09 7.33
CA VAL A 95 -4.81 24.61 8.31
C VAL A 95 -5.33 24.32 9.71
N GLU A 96 -4.53 23.61 10.51
CA GLU A 96 -4.83 23.27 11.89
C GLU A 96 -3.70 23.77 12.79
N ASN A 97 -3.97 24.74 13.66
CA ASN A 97 -2.97 25.36 14.56
C ASN A 97 -1.70 25.86 13.84
N GLY A 98 -1.87 26.49 12.68
CA GLY A 98 -0.77 27.01 11.87
C GLY A 98 0.01 25.94 11.07
N LEU A 99 -0.42 24.69 11.10
CA LEU A 99 0.18 23.60 10.33
C LEU A 99 -0.75 23.22 9.17
N ARG A 100 -0.17 22.88 8.02
CA ARG A 100 -0.91 22.30 6.90
C ARG A 100 -1.27 20.86 7.23
N ALA A 101 -2.54 20.54 7.22
CA ALA A 101 -3.06 19.19 7.46
C ALA A 101 -3.45 18.57 6.13
N VAL A 102 -2.69 17.55 5.71
CA VAL A 102 -2.90 16.77 4.50
C VAL A 102 -3.59 15.47 4.84
N ARG A 103 -4.62 15.13 4.09
CA ARG A 103 -5.35 13.87 4.22
C ARG A 103 -5.09 13.00 3.02
N TYR A 104 -4.80 11.74 3.27
CA TYR A 104 -4.68 10.74 2.21
C TYR A 104 -5.31 9.43 2.65
N ALA A 105 -5.82 8.70 1.69
CA ALA A 105 -6.53 7.45 1.97
C ALA A 105 -6.34 6.42 0.85
N THR A 106 -6.24 5.17 1.26
CA THR A 106 -6.23 3.99 0.41
C THR A 106 -7.66 3.52 0.20
N VAL A 107 -8.13 3.53 -1.05
CA VAL A 107 -9.45 3.04 -1.41
C VAL A 107 -9.56 1.53 -1.21
N ARG A 108 -10.74 1.07 -0.77
CA ARG A 108 -11.02 -0.34 -0.44
C ARG A 108 -12.46 -0.69 -0.77
N TYR A 109 -12.70 -1.98 -0.95
CA TYR A 109 -14.04 -2.54 -1.09
C TYR A 109 -14.21 -3.73 -0.14
N SER A 110 -15.22 -3.67 0.72
CA SER A 110 -15.65 -4.82 1.51
C SER A 110 -16.60 -5.68 0.69
N ARG A 111 -16.23 -6.91 0.44
CA ARG A 111 -17.06 -7.88 -0.30
C ARG A 111 -18.19 -8.40 0.57
N ALA A 112 -17.91 -8.65 1.85
CA ALA A 112 -18.90 -9.09 2.82
C ALA A 112 -20.01 -8.05 3.02
N GLN A 113 -19.64 -6.76 3.14
CA GLN A 113 -20.58 -5.66 3.35
C GLN A 113 -21.06 -5.01 2.04
N ARG A 114 -20.48 -5.37 0.90
CA ARG A 114 -20.71 -4.74 -0.42
C ARG A 114 -20.55 -3.21 -0.35
N LYS A 115 -19.54 -2.74 0.37
CA LYS A 115 -19.38 -1.33 0.71
C LYS A 115 -18.00 -0.81 0.30
N TRP A 116 -18.00 0.33 -0.40
CA TRP A 116 -16.79 1.09 -0.68
C TRP A 116 -16.44 1.98 0.51
N PHE A 117 -15.17 2.09 0.81
CA PHE A 117 -14.63 2.95 1.84
C PHE A 117 -13.14 3.22 1.58
N ALA A 118 -12.56 4.16 2.32
CA ALA A 118 -11.12 4.31 2.33
C ALA A 118 -10.61 4.51 3.77
N LEU A 119 -9.39 4.06 4.02
CA LEU A 119 -8.70 4.26 5.28
C LEU A 119 -7.36 4.94 5.00
N GLY A 120 -6.98 5.86 5.87
CA GLY A 120 -5.76 6.62 5.68
C GLY A 120 -5.34 7.41 6.89
N MET A 121 -4.62 8.48 6.66
CA MET A 121 -4.07 9.33 7.72
C MET A 121 -4.22 10.82 7.38
N LYS A 122 -4.49 11.61 8.39
CA LYS A 122 -4.26 13.05 8.38
C LYS A 122 -2.85 13.30 8.92
N GLN A 123 -1.97 13.87 8.10
CA GLN A 123 -0.58 14.18 8.41
C GLN A 123 -0.38 15.70 8.50
N LEU A 124 0.35 16.18 9.50
CA LEU A 124 0.65 17.58 9.67
C LEU A 124 2.00 17.97 9.05
N TYR A 125 2.09 19.19 8.47
CA TYR A 125 3.29 19.78 7.89
C TYR A 125 3.47 21.20 8.37
N LYS A 126 4.71 21.55 8.72
CA LYS A 126 5.08 22.96 9.01
C LYS A 126 5.53 23.69 7.74
N ASP A 127 6.24 22.98 6.88
CA ASP A 127 6.83 23.46 5.64
C ASP A 127 6.98 22.31 4.62
N ASP A 128 7.60 22.57 3.48
CA ASP A 128 7.84 21.60 2.41
C ASP A 128 9.17 20.81 2.57
N LYS A 129 9.73 20.73 3.77
CA LYS A 129 10.95 19.94 4.04
C LYS A 129 10.63 18.51 4.47
N GLY A 130 9.45 18.30 5.05
CA GLY A 130 9.00 16.98 5.49
C GLY A 130 7.82 17.05 6.45
N PRO A 131 7.28 15.88 6.85
CA PRO A 131 6.19 15.82 7.81
C PRO A 131 6.60 16.42 9.16
N PHE A 132 5.68 17.14 9.79
CA PHE A 132 5.82 17.55 11.17
C PHE A 132 5.75 16.31 12.08
N GLN A 133 6.80 16.03 12.83
CA GLN A 133 6.94 14.81 13.63
C GLN A 133 7.11 15.12 15.12
N LYS A 134 6.27 16.01 15.65
CA LYS A 134 6.27 16.35 17.07
C LYS A 134 4.89 16.10 17.67
N TYR A 135 4.87 15.38 18.78
CA TYR A 135 3.71 15.27 19.65
C TYR A 135 3.67 16.51 20.53
N VAL A 136 2.64 17.34 20.40
CA VAL A 136 2.54 18.61 21.11
C VAL A 136 1.18 18.71 21.79
N ASP A 137 1.17 19.03 23.08
CA ASP A 137 -0.05 19.26 23.86
C ASP A 137 -1.08 18.13 23.78
N GLY A 138 -0.60 16.89 23.85
CA GLY A 138 -1.46 15.72 23.78
C GLY A 138 -1.96 15.39 22.36
N ARG A 139 -1.51 16.12 21.32
CA ARG A 139 -1.98 15.96 19.93
C ARG A 139 -1.00 15.16 19.07
N PRO A 140 -1.47 14.11 18.40
CA PRO A 140 -0.67 13.34 17.45
C PRO A 140 -0.42 14.17 16.17
N TYR A 141 0.73 13.92 15.53
CA TYR A 141 1.07 14.54 14.24
C TYR A 141 0.58 13.72 13.03
N GLY A 142 0.13 12.48 13.26
CA GLY A 142 -0.49 11.62 12.27
C GLY A 142 -1.70 10.90 12.85
N THR A 143 -2.90 11.20 12.34
CA THR A 143 -4.17 10.70 12.89
C THR A 143 -4.87 9.79 11.89
N PRO A 144 -5.23 8.54 12.24
CA PRO A 144 -5.94 7.66 11.34
C PRO A 144 -7.33 8.21 10.99
N ILE A 145 -7.72 8.07 9.72
CA ILE A 145 -9.00 8.52 9.21
C ILE A 145 -9.73 7.41 8.47
N TYR A 146 -11.04 7.49 8.54
CA TYR A 146 -12.00 6.81 7.68
C TYR A 146 -12.54 7.82 6.67
N VAL A 147 -12.76 7.38 5.43
CA VAL A 147 -13.27 8.20 4.35
C VAL A 147 -14.42 7.48 3.66
N SER A 148 -15.56 8.17 3.54
CA SER A 148 -16.72 7.70 2.79
C SER A 148 -16.46 7.82 1.29
N VAL A 149 -16.89 6.82 0.52
CA VAL A 149 -16.65 6.72 -0.93
C VAL A 149 -17.98 6.60 -1.67
N ASP A 150 -18.20 7.49 -2.63
CA ASP A 150 -19.25 7.37 -3.65
C ASP A 150 -18.63 6.78 -4.93
N ALA A 151 -18.77 5.48 -5.10
CA ALA A 151 -18.16 4.78 -6.23
C ALA A 151 -18.90 5.03 -7.55
N GLU A 152 -20.16 5.45 -7.53
CA GLU A 152 -20.90 5.84 -8.74
C GLU A 152 -20.29 7.11 -9.33
N LYS A 153 -20.05 8.10 -8.49
CA LYS A 153 -19.38 9.35 -8.88
C LYS A 153 -17.85 9.22 -8.98
N GLY A 154 -17.26 8.17 -8.37
CA GLY A 154 -15.81 8.01 -8.30
C GLY A 154 -15.15 9.08 -7.44
N CYS A 155 -15.75 9.41 -6.29
CA CYS A 155 -15.23 10.46 -5.41
C CYS A 155 -15.28 10.08 -3.92
N PHE A 156 -14.47 10.76 -3.13
CA PHE A 156 -14.58 10.80 -1.69
C PHE A 156 -15.65 11.81 -1.26
N VAL A 157 -16.40 11.48 -0.22
CA VAL A 157 -17.54 12.30 0.23
C VAL A 157 -17.16 13.12 1.47
N ASP A 158 -16.68 12.44 2.50
CA ASP A 158 -16.24 13.05 3.75
C ASP A 158 -15.12 12.24 4.40
N SER A 159 -14.44 12.85 5.38
CA SER A 159 -13.43 12.16 6.18
C SER A 159 -13.67 12.40 7.67
N ARG A 160 -13.52 11.33 8.47
CA ARG A 160 -13.68 11.34 9.91
C ARG A 160 -12.50 10.66 10.58
N GLN A 161 -12.22 11.01 11.82
CA GLN A 161 -11.20 10.28 12.59
C GLN A 161 -11.63 8.84 12.78
N LEU A 162 -10.73 7.91 12.49
CA LEU A 162 -10.90 6.49 12.80
C LEU A 162 -10.50 6.25 14.25
N ALA A 163 -11.35 5.60 15.03
CA ALA A 163 -11.02 5.22 16.40
C ALA A 163 -9.84 4.24 16.41
N PHE A 164 -8.82 4.53 17.24
CA PHE A 164 -7.67 3.68 17.41
C PHE A 164 -7.39 3.46 18.90
N PRO A 165 -7.31 2.20 19.39
CA PRO A 165 -7.41 1.89 20.82
C PRO A 165 -6.10 2.03 21.62
N PHE A 166 -5.06 2.66 21.07
CA PHE A 166 -3.79 2.88 21.73
C PHE A 166 -3.47 4.36 21.82
N LYS A 167 -2.61 4.77 22.78
CA LYS A 167 -2.01 6.11 22.80
C LYS A 167 -0.89 6.19 21.76
N TYR A 168 -0.90 7.19 20.90
CA TYR A 168 0.02 7.30 19.76
C TYR A 168 0.42 8.75 19.47
N GLU A 169 1.60 8.90 18.89
CA GLU A 169 2.06 10.13 18.24
C GLU A 169 1.66 10.16 16.76
N MET A 170 1.62 8.97 16.14
CA MET A 170 1.17 8.73 14.78
C MET A 170 0.57 7.33 14.68
N ALA A 171 -0.55 7.18 13.98
CA ALA A 171 -1.11 5.88 13.62
C ALA A 171 -1.62 5.91 12.17
N LEU A 172 -1.25 4.91 11.40
CA LEU A 172 -1.56 4.77 9.98
C LEU A 172 -2.14 3.38 9.73
N PRO A 173 -3.41 3.25 9.30
CA PRO A 173 -3.91 2.01 8.74
C PRO A 173 -3.17 1.74 7.43
N PHE A 174 -2.58 0.56 7.29
CA PHE A 174 -1.64 0.29 6.21
C PHE A 174 -1.80 -1.11 5.62
N GLY A 175 -1.35 -1.29 4.37
CA GLY A 175 -1.26 -2.57 3.69
C GLY A 175 -2.59 -3.27 3.45
N GLN A 176 -2.53 -4.55 3.20
CA GLN A 176 -3.70 -5.38 3.01
C GLN A 176 -4.35 -5.70 4.35
N MET A 177 -5.66 -5.73 4.35
CA MET A 177 -6.52 -6.02 5.49
C MET A 177 -7.36 -7.25 5.17
N LEU A 178 -7.97 -7.89 6.16
CA LEU A 178 -8.76 -9.09 5.97
C LEU A 178 -10.21 -8.88 6.45
N GLU A 179 -11.15 -9.47 5.74
CA GLU A 179 -12.50 -9.63 6.24
C GLU A 179 -12.55 -10.86 7.15
N CYS A 180 -13.21 -10.71 8.29
CA CYS A 180 -13.54 -11.80 9.19
C CYS A 180 -14.80 -12.51 8.71
N ASP A 181 -15.03 -13.75 9.16
CA ASP A 181 -16.17 -14.58 8.72
C ASP A 181 -17.52 -13.94 9.05
N ASN A 182 -17.59 -13.10 10.07
CA ASN A 182 -18.78 -12.35 10.45
C ASN A 182 -18.92 -10.99 9.72
N GLY A 183 -18.04 -10.70 8.76
CA GLY A 183 -18.03 -9.46 7.99
C GLY A 183 -17.34 -8.28 8.65
N ASP A 184 -16.75 -8.43 9.84
CA ASP A 184 -15.89 -7.41 10.43
C ASP A 184 -14.60 -7.24 9.61
N LEU A 185 -13.96 -6.09 9.73
CA LEU A 185 -12.67 -5.79 9.12
C LEU A 185 -11.54 -5.99 10.14
N LEU A 186 -10.57 -6.86 9.84
CA LEU A 186 -9.29 -6.92 10.54
C LEU A 186 -8.32 -5.98 9.83
N ALA A 187 -8.16 -4.78 10.35
CA ALA A 187 -7.26 -3.77 9.83
C ALA A 187 -5.89 -3.86 10.53
N CYS A 188 -4.81 -3.65 9.77
CA CYS A 188 -3.47 -3.54 10.34
C CYS A 188 -2.97 -2.10 10.33
N PHE A 189 -2.18 -1.78 11.34
CA PHE A 189 -1.67 -0.43 11.58
C PHE A 189 -0.16 -0.44 11.80
N TYR A 190 0.49 0.56 11.24
CA TYR A 190 1.76 1.06 11.71
C TYR A 190 1.51 2.23 12.65
N PHE A 191 2.08 2.22 13.85
CA PHE A 191 1.93 3.34 14.78
C PHE A 191 3.19 3.58 15.59
N ARG A 192 3.33 4.80 16.08
CA ARG A 192 4.35 5.19 17.06
C ARG A 192 3.66 5.49 18.38
N PRO A 193 3.93 4.69 19.43
CA PRO A 193 3.44 4.99 20.76
C PRO A 193 4.03 6.29 21.29
N VAL A 194 3.27 6.99 22.14
CA VAL A 194 3.78 8.18 22.84
C VAL A 194 5.02 7.82 23.66
N GLY A 195 6.09 8.59 23.46
CA GLY A 195 7.36 8.39 24.18
C GLY A 195 8.26 7.27 23.64
N ALA A 196 7.86 6.58 22.57
CA ALA A 196 8.69 5.52 21.97
C ALA A 196 9.81 6.06 21.04
N GLY A 197 9.95 7.37 20.90
CA GLY A 197 10.89 8.01 20.00
C GLY A 197 10.60 7.64 18.54
N LYS A 198 11.62 7.15 17.82
CA LYS A 198 11.47 6.73 16.42
C LYS A 198 10.94 5.30 16.24
N LYS A 199 10.74 4.54 17.30
CA LYS A 199 10.41 3.13 17.23
C LYS A 199 8.94 2.90 16.90
N GLY A 200 8.69 2.35 15.71
CA GLY A 200 7.38 1.96 15.25
C GLY A 200 6.98 0.57 15.71
N ARG A 201 5.69 0.34 15.79
CA ARG A 201 5.05 -0.94 16.10
C ARG A 201 3.96 -1.24 15.10
N CYS A 202 3.64 -2.50 14.93
CA CYS A 202 2.51 -2.93 14.11
C CYS A 202 1.48 -3.62 14.99
N VAL A 203 0.20 -3.43 14.65
CA VAL A 203 -0.90 -4.05 15.39
C VAL A 203 -2.09 -4.26 14.46
N THR A 204 -2.90 -5.25 14.77
CA THR A 204 -4.21 -5.42 14.13
C THR A 204 -5.30 -4.90 15.06
N VAL A 205 -6.33 -4.33 14.45
CA VAL A 205 -7.56 -3.91 15.13
C VAL A 205 -8.74 -4.44 14.35
N ARG A 206 -9.64 -5.15 15.03
CA ARG A 206 -10.89 -5.63 14.46
C ARG A 206 -11.96 -4.57 14.61
N TYR A 207 -12.60 -4.24 13.50
CA TYR A 207 -13.68 -3.26 13.42
C TYR A 207 -14.97 -3.89 12.93
N ALA A 208 -16.08 -3.55 13.56
CA ALA A 208 -17.40 -3.73 12.98
C ALA A 208 -17.76 -2.53 12.11
N PHE A 209 -18.39 -2.78 10.97
CA PHE A 209 -18.98 -1.72 10.16
C PHE A 209 -20.24 -1.19 10.84
N GLU A 210 -20.35 0.14 10.92
CA GLU A 210 -21.53 0.84 11.42
C GLU A 210 -21.99 1.90 10.42
N GLU A 211 -23.14 2.50 10.66
CA GLU A 211 -23.60 3.66 9.88
C GLU A 211 -22.61 4.81 10.03
N GLY A 212 -22.01 5.23 8.91
CA GLY A 212 -21.05 6.34 8.85
C GLY A 212 -19.65 6.04 9.37
N GLY A 213 -19.26 4.76 9.60
CA GLY A 213 -17.89 4.46 9.99
C GLY A 213 -17.60 3.07 10.52
N PHE A 214 -16.79 3.02 11.57
CA PHE A 214 -16.28 1.80 12.17
C PHE A 214 -16.26 1.91 13.70
N ARG A 215 -16.65 0.82 14.36
CA ARG A 215 -16.49 0.65 15.80
C ARG A 215 -15.41 -0.38 16.09
N VAL A 216 -14.50 -0.07 17.02
CA VAL A 216 -13.51 -1.03 17.52
C VAL A 216 -14.22 -2.17 18.24
N VAL A 217 -13.97 -3.39 17.78
CA VAL A 217 -14.47 -4.64 18.41
C VAL A 217 -13.38 -5.19 19.32
N LYS A 218 -12.16 -5.32 18.80
CA LYS A 218 -11.04 -5.87 19.55
C LYS A 218 -9.72 -5.36 19.00
N ALA A 219 -8.79 -5.06 19.91
CA ALA A 219 -7.40 -4.77 19.54
C ALA A 219 -6.55 -6.02 19.71
N GLY A 220 -5.64 -6.24 18.79
CA GLY A 220 -4.61 -7.26 18.88
C GLY A 220 -3.44 -6.84 19.78
N THR A 221 -2.49 -7.74 19.96
CA THR A 221 -1.24 -7.46 20.65
C THR A 221 -0.24 -6.81 19.68
N PRO A 222 0.37 -5.66 20.05
CA PRO A 222 1.37 -5.03 19.20
C PRO A 222 2.59 -5.93 18.94
N VAL A 223 2.99 -6.01 17.68
CA VAL A 223 4.25 -6.62 17.25
C VAL A 223 5.37 -5.60 17.44
N VAL A 224 6.40 -5.99 18.19
CA VAL A 224 7.48 -5.12 18.67
C VAL A 224 8.84 -5.71 18.29
N ARG A 225 9.76 -4.84 17.84
CA ARG A 225 11.19 -5.13 17.61
C ARG A 225 12.02 -3.93 18.06
N ASP A 226 12.14 -3.78 19.38
CA ASP A 226 12.87 -2.66 20.00
C ASP A 226 14.40 -2.77 19.83
N ASP A 227 14.89 -3.93 19.39
CA ASP A 227 16.28 -4.16 18.95
C ASP A 227 16.61 -3.49 17.61
N LEU A 228 15.61 -3.19 16.78
CA LEU A 228 15.82 -2.48 15.51
C LEU A 228 15.75 -0.96 15.70
N ALA A 229 16.55 -0.21 14.92
CA ALA A 229 16.71 1.24 15.07
C ALA A 229 15.40 2.02 15.02
N ARG A 230 14.49 1.68 14.09
CA ARG A 230 13.15 2.28 13.98
C ARG A 230 12.01 1.30 14.26
N GLY A 231 12.29 0.12 14.84
CA GLY A 231 11.30 -0.91 15.06
C GLY A 231 10.76 -1.52 13.77
N VAL A 232 9.45 -1.75 13.71
CA VAL A 232 8.75 -2.32 12.55
C VAL A 232 7.65 -1.39 12.07
N GLY A 233 7.30 -1.48 10.79
CA GLY A 233 6.27 -0.65 10.17
C GLY A 233 5.66 -1.30 8.93
N GLU A 234 4.71 -0.61 8.32
CA GLU A 234 4.09 -0.93 7.05
C GLU A 234 3.64 -2.42 6.95
N PRO A 235 2.76 -2.88 7.87
CA PRO A 235 2.29 -4.25 7.89
C PRO A 235 1.35 -4.54 6.71
N SER A 236 1.30 -5.80 6.27
CA SER A 236 0.32 -6.26 5.29
C SER A 236 -0.12 -7.68 5.63
N LEU A 237 -1.42 -7.96 5.55
CA LEU A 237 -2.01 -9.22 5.99
C LEU A 237 -2.39 -10.11 4.81
N ALA A 238 -2.24 -11.43 4.98
CA ALA A 238 -2.86 -12.43 4.13
C ALA A 238 -3.33 -13.63 4.97
N ARG A 239 -4.26 -14.41 4.41
CA ARG A 239 -4.73 -15.67 5.01
C ARG A 239 -4.38 -16.84 4.09
N LEU A 240 -3.85 -17.90 4.67
CA LEU A 240 -3.60 -19.17 3.99
C LEU A 240 -3.79 -20.32 4.97
N GLY A 241 -4.61 -21.32 4.63
CA GLY A 241 -4.82 -22.51 5.44
C GLY A 241 -5.31 -22.23 6.86
N GLY A 242 -6.17 -21.23 7.06
CA GLY A 242 -6.70 -20.86 8.38
C GLY A 242 -5.77 -19.94 9.20
N ARG A 243 -4.48 -19.79 8.84
CA ARG A 243 -3.52 -18.90 9.50
C ARG A 243 -3.54 -17.51 8.87
N VAL A 244 -3.28 -16.50 9.68
CA VAL A 244 -3.03 -15.14 9.22
C VAL A 244 -1.53 -14.86 9.22
N TYR A 245 -1.02 -14.36 8.12
CA TYR A 245 0.37 -13.96 7.95
C TYR A 245 0.45 -12.44 7.86
N MET A 246 1.47 -11.87 8.49
CA MET A 246 1.78 -10.45 8.44
C MET A 246 3.21 -10.28 7.94
N THR A 247 3.39 -9.51 6.87
CA THR A 247 4.72 -9.02 6.48
C THR A 247 4.95 -7.64 7.06
N LEU A 248 6.20 -7.31 7.37
CA LEU A 248 6.62 -6.11 8.10
C LEU A 248 7.88 -5.53 7.47
N ARG A 249 7.91 -4.22 7.34
CA ARG A 249 9.11 -3.48 6.98
C ARG A 249 9.98 -3.21 8.20
N SER A 250 11.30 -3.31 8.04
CA SER A 250 12.29 -2.62 8.86
C SER A 250 13.35 -1.97 7.99
N ASP A 251 14.25 -1.20 8.59
CA ASP A 251 15.34 -0.55 7.81
C ASP A 251 16.41 -1.54 7.37
N GLU A 252 16.57 -2.62 8.12
CA GLU A 252 17.66 -3.57 7.95
C GLU A 252 17.24 -4.79 7.11
N MET A 253 15.97 -5.20 7.23
CA MET A 253 15.43 -6.38 6.55
C MET A 253 13.92 -6.36 6.51
N GLY A 254 13.34 -7.05 5.53
CA GLY A 254 11.92 -7.41 5.58
C GLY A 254 11.69 -8.55 6.59
N LEU A 255 10.55 -8.51 7.26
CA LEU A 255 10.18 -9.47 8.29
C LEU A 255 8.78 -10.04 8.02
N TRP A 256 8.47 -11.17 8.62
CA TRP A 256 7.13 -11.73 8.65
C TRP A 256 6.85 -12.44 9.97
N CYS A 257 5.58 -12.59 10.30
CA CYS A 257 5.09 -13.36 11.44
C CYS A 257 3.73 -14.00 11.10
N ALA A 258 3.29 -14.94 11.93
CA ALA A 258 2.03 -15.66 11.72
C ALA A 258 1.19 -15.69 12.99
N SER A 259 -0.11 -15.81 12.80
CA SER A 259 -1.14 -15.87 13.84
C SER A 259 -2.03 -17.10 13.63
N ASP A 260 -2.35 -17.77 14.74
CA ASP A 260 -3.28 -18.90 14.81
C ASP A 260 -4.60 -18.53 15.50
N ASP A 261 -4.77 -17.26 15.94
CA ASP A 261 -5.95 -16.76 16.66
C ASP A 261 -6.75 -15.72 15.86
N GLY A 262 -6.71 -15.83 14.53
CA GLY A 262 -7.44 -14.93 13.63
C GLY A 262 -6.79 -13.56 13.45
N GLY A 263 -5.51 -13.42 13.77
CA GLY A 263 -4.73 -12.20 13.55
C GLY A 263 -4.74 -11.24 14.74
N LEU A 264 -5.07 -11.68 15.95
CA LEU A 264 -5.05 -10.85 17.16
C LEU A 264 -3.71 -10.89 17.89
N SER A 265 -3.00 -12.02 17.82
CA SER A 265 -1.62 -12.12 18.28
C SER A 265 -0.75 -12.81 17.20
N PHE A 266 0.53 -12.49 17.19
CA PHE A 266 1.47 -13.00 16.20
C PHE A 266 2.70 -13.61 16.85
N SER A 267 3.29 -14.60 16.19
CA SER A 267 4.61 -15.13 16.55
C SER A 267 5.68 -14.05 16.50
N ALA A 268 6.84 -14.30 17.10
CA ALA A 268 7.99 -13.42 16.97
C ALA A 268 8.34 -13.20 15.48
N PRO A 269 8.58 -11.94 15.03
CA PRO A 269 8.93 -11.65 13.65
C PRO A 269 10.24 -12.30 13.22
N ARG A 270 10.23 -12.94 12.06
CA ARG A 270 11.38 -13.61 11.44
C ARG A 270 11.81 -12.85 10.18
N PRO A 271 13.12 -12.81 9.86
CA PRO A 271 13.58 -12.29 8.57
C PRO A 271 13.03 -13.10 7.41
N TRP A 272 12.76 -12.42 6.29
CA TRP A 272 12.51 -13.11 5.04
C TRP A 272 13.77 -13.82 4.55
N THR A 273 13.63 -15.09 4.23
CA THR A 273 14.67 -15.94 3.68
C THR A 273 14.14 -16.73 2.48
N TRP A 274 15.04 -17.21 1.67
CA TRP A 274 14.74 -18.32 0.76
C TRP A 274 14.49 -19.59 1.57
N THR A 275 13.88 -20.60 0.95
CA THR A 275 13.65 -21.92 1.58
C THR A 275 14.95 -22.63 1.99
N ASP A 276 16.11 -22.22 1.44
CA ASP A 276 17.43 -22.70 1.84
C ASP A 276 18.06 -21.94 3.02
N GLY A 277 17.32 -21.02 3.64
CA GLY A 277 17.76 -20.23 4.79
C GLY A 277 18.55 -18.94 4.45
N ARG A 278 18.95 -18.73 3.20
CA ARG A 278 19.68 -17.51 2.80
C ARG A 278 18.76 -16.31 2.82
N ARG A 279 19.26 -15.16 3.27
CA ARG A 279 18.51 -13.89 3.29
C ARG A 279 18.21 -13.42 1.86
N ILE A 280 17.07 -12.74 1.70
CA ILE A 280 16.60 -12.26 0.40
C ILE A 280 17.28 -10.93 0.01
N GLY A 281 17.73 -10.14 0.99
CA GLY A 281 18.31 -8.81 0.76
C GLY A 281 17.27 -7.69 0.61
N ASN A 282 16.00 -7.96 0.97
CA ASN A 282 14.96 -6.95 1.03
C ASN A 282 15.08 -6.12 2.31
N LYS A 283 15.06 -4.81 2.18
CA LYS A 283 15.18 -3.87 3.30
C LYS A 283 14.48 -2.54 3.00
N ASN A 284 14.06 -1.85 4.06
CA ASN A 284 13.60 -0.46 4.03
C ASN A 284 12.53 -0.17 2.95
N THR A 285 11.64 -1.14 2.72
CA THR A 285 10.52 -1.00 1.79
C THR A 285 9.35 -1.87 2.25
N GLN A 286 8.14 -1.46 1.91
CA GLN A 286 6.93 -2.25 2.15
C GLN A 286 6.93 -3.52 1.30
N GLN A 287 6.14 -4.49 1.71
CA GLN A 287 5.94 -5.77 1.04
C GLN A 287 4.46 -6.11 1.12
N HIS A 288 3.95 -6.76 0.09
CA HIS A 288 2.54 -7.13 0.04
C HIS A 288 2.35 -8.55 -0.46
N TRP A 289 1.23 -9.13 -0.12
CA TRP A 289 0.86 -10.46 -0.52
C TRP A 289 0.09 -10.45 -1.83
N MET A 290 0.35 -11.44 -2.68
CA MET A 290 -0.46 -11.75 -3.85
C MET A 290 -0.95 -13.19 -3.73
N THR A 291 -2.22 -13.42 -4.00
CA THR A 291 -2.81 -14.76 -4.03
C THR A 291 -3.08 -15.12 -5.47
N CYS A 292 -2.47 -16.21 -5.95
CA CYS A 292 -2.62 -16.71 -7.31
C CYS A 292 -2.72 -18.24 -7.26
N GLY A 293 -3.71 -18.83 -7.94
CA GLY A 293 -3.88 -20.28 -7.98
C GLY A 293 -4.00 -20.94 -6.59
N GLY A 294 -4.54 -20.23 -5.59
CA GLY A 294 -4.65 -20.72 -4.21
C GLY A 294 -3.34 -20.68 -3.39
N ALA A 295 -2.23 -20.25 -3.97
CA ALA A 295 -0.95 -20.07 -3.30
C ALA A 295 -0.70 -18.61 -2.92
N LEU A 296 0.06 -18.37 -1.84
CA LEU A 296 0.55 -17.05 -1.48
C LEU A 296 1.91 -16.78 -2.14
N PHE A 297 2.04 -15.55 -2.62
CA PHE A 297 3.29 -14.99 -3.13
C PHE A 297 3.57 -13.69 -2.38
N LEU A 298 4.85 -13.36 -2.21
CA LEU A 298 5.28 -12.06 -1.73
C LEU A 298 5.66 -11.18 -2.92
N ALA A 299 5.12 -9.96 -2.98
CA ALA A 299 5.60 -8.88 -3.85
C ALA A 299 6.54 -7.99 -3.03
N TYR A 300 7.77 -7.77 -3.49
CA TYR A 300 8.82 -7.08 -2.75
C TYR A 300 9.88 -6.49 -3.66
N THR A 301 10.72 -5.61 -3.11
CA THR A 301 11.96 -5.16 -3.75
C THR A 301 13.15 -5.68 -2.96
N ARG A 302 14.27 -5.90 -3.60
CA ARG A 302 15.51 -6.34 -2.97
C ARG A 302 16.74 -5.80 -3.67
N GLU A 303 17.85 -5.84 -2.98
CA GLU A 303 19.17 -5.59 -3.58
C GLU A 303 19.50 -6.65 -4.64
N ASP A 304 19.98 -6.20 -5.78
CA ASP A 304 20.39 -7.04 -6.91
C ASP A 304 21.63 -6.43 -7.58
N ALA A 305 22.39 -7.25 -8.30
CA ALA A 305 23.60 -6.84 -9.02
C ALA A 305 23.34 -5.74 -10.08
N VAL A 306 22.10 -5.69 -10.61
CA VAL A 306 21.74 -4.79 -11.71
C VAL A 306 20.98 -3.53 -11.30
N ASN A 307 20.57 -3.39 -10.04
CA ASN A 307 19.72 -2.28 -9.59
C ASN A 307 20.38 -1.27 -8.64
N GLY A 308 21.71 -1.25 -8.61
CA GLY A 308 22.46 -0.33 -7.75
C GLY A 308 22.25 1.15 -8.05
N HIS A 309 21.82 1.49 -9.28
CA HIS A 309 21.48 2.87 -9.69
C HIS A 309 20.09 3.31 -9.23
N VAL A 310 19.21 2.39 -8.84
CA VAL A 310 17.89 2.70 -8.30
C VAL A 310 18.01 3.04 -6.82
N PHE A 311 17.49 4.18 -6.42
CA PHE A 311 17.59 4.64 -5.03
C PHE A 311 16.99 3.62 -4.04
N ARG A 312 17.81 3.13 -3.11
CA ARG A 312 17.49 2.09 -2.11
C ARG A 312 17.10 0.74 -2.74
N ASN A 313 17.53 0.45 -3.97
CA ASN A 313 17.20 -0.79 -4.70
C ASN A 313 15.68 -1.07 -4.80
N ARG A 314 14.86 0.00 -4.88
CA ARG A 314 13.39 -0.12 -4.87
C ARG A 314 12.78 -0.36 -6.25
N ALA A 315 13.49 -1.01 -7.13
CA ALA A 315 13.02 -1.60 -8.39
C ALA A 315 14.05 -2.66 -8.81
N PRO A 316 13.59 -3.69 -9.53
CA PRO A 316 12.22 -4.05 -9.90
C PRO A 316 11.37 -4.47 -8.69
N ILE A 317 10.04 -4.57 -8.86
CA ILE A 317 9.23 -5.33 -7.91
C ILE A 317 9.32 -6.80 -8.34
N TYR A 318 9.87 -7.62 -7.45
CA TYR A 318 9.89 -9.06 -7.58
C TYR A 318 8.63 -9.69 -7.00
N MET A 319 8.32 -10.89 -7.45
CA MET A 319 7.34 -11.79 -6.85
C MET A 319 7.94 -13.18 -6.71
N ALA A 320 7.73 -13.84 -5.57
CA ALA A 320 8.13 -15.22 -5.33
C ALA A 320 7.10 -15.93 -4.44
N GLN A 321 6.91 -17.23 -4.67
CA GLN A 321 5.97 -18.05 -3.91
C GLN A 321 6.45 -18.23 -2.47
N PHE A 322 5.54 -18.08 -1.53
CA PHE A 322 5.76 -18.38 -0.12
C PHE A 322 5.49 -19.85 0.17
N ASP A 323 6.45 -20.51 0.82
CA ASP A 323 6.28 -21.85 1.39
C ASP A 323 5.94 -21.74 2.88
N PRO A 324 4.70 -22.02 3.30
CA PRO A 324 4.28 -21.89 4.69
C PRO A 324 4.89 -22.96 5.62
N VAL A 325 5.39 -24.07 5.07
CA VAL A 325 6.02 -25.14 5.85
C VAL A 325 7.44 -24.76 6.25
N CYS A 326 8.25 -24.33 5.28
CA CYS A 326 9.62 -23.87 5.52
C CYS A 326 9.64 -22.44 6.10
N GLY A 327 8.61 -21.64 5.84
CA GLY A 327 8.54 -20.23 6.23
C GLY A 327 9.49 -19.34 5.42
N GLY A 328 9.71 -19.65 4.15
CA GLY A 328 10.60 -18.95 3.24
C GLY A 328 10.01 -18.78 1.84
N LEU A 329 10.71 -18.03 0.97
CA LEU A 329 10.35 -17.88 -0.44
C LEU A 329 11.04 -18.95 -1.29
N VAL A 330 10.30 -19.51 -2.24
CA VAL A 330 10.81 -20.53 -3.18
C VAL A 330 11.56 -19.82 -4.29
N ARG A 331 12.90 -19.85 -4.25
CA ARG A 331 13.77 -19.06 -5.14
C ARG A 331 13.51 -19.28 -6.63
N LYS A 332 13.27 -20.52 -7.05
CA LYS A 332 13.00 -20.84 -8.47
C LYS A 332 11.72 -20.22 -9.04
N THR A 333 10.86 -19.70 -8.18
CA THR A 333 9.62 -19.02 -8.57
C THR A 333 9.76 -17.50 -8.63
N GLU A 334 10.94 -16.95 -8.27
CA GLU A 334 11.17 -15.51 -8.33
C GLU A 334 11.23 -15.01 -9.76
N PHE A 335 10.53 -13.90 -10.01
CA PHE A 335 10.64 -13.16 -11.26
C PHE A 335 10.28 -11.68 -11.05
N PRO A 336 10.73 -10.78 -11.95
CA PRO A 336 10.38 -9.37 -11.90
C PRO A 336 8.92 -9.16 -12.36
N LEU A 337 8.03 -8.88 -11.41
CA LEU A 337 6.62 -8.61 -11.67
C LEU A 337 6.43 -7.23 -12.31
N VAL A 338 7.16 -6.20 -11.85
CA VAL A 338 7.24 -4.88 -12.47
C VAL A 338 8.70 -4.59 -12.81
N PRO A 339 9.04 -4.26 -14.06
CA PRO A 339 10.43 -4.06 -14.48
C PRO A 339 11.03 -2.81 -13.83
N GLU A 340 12.35 -2.76 -13.80
CA GLU A 340 13.14 -1.61 -13.43
C GLU A 340 13.28 -0.68 -14.65
N LEU A 341 12.95 0.61 -14.48
CA LEU A 341 13.10 1.67 -15.48
C LEU A 341 13.73 2.93 -14.86
N GLY A 342 14.54 2.79 -13.80
CA GLY A 342 15.25 3.87 -13.11
C GLY A 342 14.52 4.49 -11.92
N ALA A 343 13.20 4.63 -11.98
CA ALA A 343 12.42 5.15 -10.87
C ALA A 343 12.22 4.12 -9.76
N ARG A 344 11.99 4.59 -8.53
CA ARG A 344 11.62 3.73 -7.40
C ARG A 344 10.19 3.20 -7.55
N LEU A 345 9.97 1.94 -7.21
CA LEU A 345 8.66 1.28 -7.22
C LEU A 345 8.20 0.86 -5.80
N GLY A 346 8.88 1.30 -4.76
CA GLY A 346 8.72 0.78 -3.41
C GLY A 346 7.47 1.23 -2.65
N ASN A 347 6.57 2.02 -3.27
CA ASN A 347 5.27 2.38 -2.73
C ASN A 347 4.21 1.77 -3.63
N PHE A 348 3.63 0.67 -3.22
CA PHE A 348 2.66 -0.08 -4.01
C PHE A 348 1.54 -0.63 -3.14
N CYS A 349 0.43 -1.00 -3.73
CA CYS A 349 -0.73 -1.55 -3.08
C CYS A 349 -1.19 -2.81 -3.81
N VAL A 350 -1.76 -3.75 -3.09
CA VAL A 350 -2.39 -4.95 -3.65
C VAL A 350 -3.82 -5.07 -3.13
N ASP A 351 -4.77 -5.31 -4.03
CA ASP A 351 -6.12 -5.78 -3.71
C ASP A 351 -6.29 -7.20 -4.21
N PHE A 352 -7.05 -8.00 -3.46
CA PHE A 352 -7.42 -9.37 -3.85
C PHE A 352 -8.93 -9.45 -4.06
N THR A 353 -9.33 -9.79 -5.28
CA THR A 353 -10.75 -9.81 -5.69
C THR A 353 -11.52 -11.06 -5.26
N GLY A 354 -10.85 -12.03 -4.65
CA GLY A 354 -11.35 -13.39 -4.42
C GLY A 354 -10.89 -14.39 -5.48
N SER A 355 -10.50 -13.92 -6.66
CA SER A 355 -10.00 -14.75 -7.77
C SER A 355 -8.72 -14.21 -8.42
N GLU A 356 -8.45 -12.92 -8.30
CA GLU A 356 -7.30 -12.23 -8.89
C GLU A 356 -6.64 -11.32 -7.87
N SER A 357 -5.32 -11.19 -7.94
CA SER A 357 -4.56 -10.15 -7.25
C SER A 357 -4.26 -9.01 -8.20
N TRP A 358 -4.57 -7.79 -7.79
CA TRP A 358 -4.30 -6.57 -8.53
C TRP A 358 -3.27 -5.73 -7.78
N LEU A 359 -2.10 -5.54 -8.37
CA LEU A 359 -1.04 -4.69 -7.82
C LEU A 359 -0.95 -3.39 -8.61
N VAL A 360 -0.83 -2.27 -7.89
CA VAL A 360 -0.51 -0.97 -8.46
C VAL A 360 0.72 -0.37 -7.80
N THR A 361 1.61 0.20 -8.63
CA THR A 361 2.77 0.98 -8.16
C THR A 361 2.99 2.18 -9.07
N ALA A 362 3.46 3.30 -8.51
CA ALA A 362 3.84 4.46 -9.30
C ALA A 362 5.36 4.52 -9.46
N GLU A 363 5.81 4.99 -10.61
CA GLU A 363 7.22 5.32 -10.85
C GLU A 363 7.58 6.59 -10.06
N TRP A 364 8.07 6.41 -8.85
CA TRP A 364 8.55 7.52 -8.03
C TRP A 364 9.87 8.03 -8.58
N MET A 365 9.83 9.20 -9.22
CA MET A 365 10.87 9.81 -10.03
C MET A 365 12.09 10.30 -9.21
N GLN A 366 12.65 9.41 -8.39
CA GLN A 366 13.88 9.65 -7.61
C GLN A 366 14.90 8.54 -7.87
N PRO A 367 16.18 8.91 -8.05
CA PRO A 367 16.71 10.27 -8.14
C PRO A 367 16.23 11.00 -9.39
N LEU A 368 16.30 12.34 -9.37
CA LEU A 368 16.05 13.16 -10.57
C LEU A 368 16.98 12.70 -11.72
N GLY A 369 16.43 12.68 -12.95
CA GLY A 369 17.15 12.21 -14.13
C GLY A 369 17.03 10.71 -14.37
N CYS A 370 16.18 9.99 -13.61
CA CYS A 370 15.92 8.57 -13.84
C CYS A 370 15.10 8.32 -15.13
N GLU A 371 14.55 9.36 -15.75
CA GLU A 371 13.85 9.31 -17.05
C GLU A 371 14.72 8.72 -18.16
N LYS A 372 16.04 8.88 -18.08
CA LYS A 372 16.99 8.28 -19.04
C LYS A 372 16.93 6.75 -19.12
N TYR A 373 16.34 6.09 -18.11
CA TYR A 373 16.13 4.64 -18.08
C TYR A 373 14.72 4.23 -18.56
N GLY A 374 13.86 5.20 -18.93
CA GLY A 374 12.54 4.94 -19.47
C GLY A 374 11.35 5.19 -18.54
N SER A 375 11.59 5.67 -17.31
CA SER A 375 10.52 6.12 -16.41
C SER A 375 9.91 7.43 -16.90
N ASP A 376 8.59 7.58 -16.71
CA ASP A 376 7.84 8.79 -17.06
C ASP A 376 6.76 9.14 -16.03
N ASN A 377 6.90 8.62 -14.80
CA ASN A 377 5.93 8.73 -13.71
C ASN A 377 4.57 8.06 -14.01
N SER A 378 4.56 7.02 -14.84
CA SER A 378 3.40 6.15 -15.01
C SER A 378 3.03 5.39 -13.73
N ILE A 379 1.78 4.97 -13.67
CA ILE A 379 1.31 3.97 -12.72
C ILE A 379 1.28 2.61 -13.42
N TRP A 380 1.92 1.61 -12.84
CA TRP A 380 1.82 0.24 -13.28
C TRP A 380 0.62 -0.43 -12.64
N LEU A 381 -0.18 -1.09 -13.45
CA LEU A 381 -1.26 -1.98 -13.04
C LEU A 381 -0.92 -3.41 -13.46
N ILE A 382 -0.88 -4.31 -12.48
CA ILE A 382 -0.65 -5.74 -12.69
C ILE A 382 -1.88 -6.50 -12.22
N LYS A 383 -2.36 -7.43 -13.02
CA LYS A 383 -3.41 -8.39 -12.65
C LYS A 383 -2.85 -9.78 -12.77
N ALA A 384 -3.00 -10.60 -11.73
CA ALA A 384 -2.50 -11.97 -11.66
C ALA A 384 -3.58 -12.92 -11.14
N LYS A 385 -3.68 -14.12 -11.77
CA LYS A 385 -4.65 -15.18 -11.43
C LYS A 385 -3.97 -16.41 -10.88
#